data_d2b073d9e044bc6053b39dfd28b7d618
#
_entry.id   d2b073d9e044bc6053b39dfd28b7d618
#
_cell.length_a   1.000
_cell.length_b   1.000
_cell.length_c   1.000
_cell.angle_alpha   90.00
_cell.angle_beta   90.00
_cell.angle_gamma   90.00
#
_symmetry.space_group_name_H-M   'P 1'
#
loop_
_entity.id
_entity.type
_entity.pdbx_description
1 polymer ?
#
loop_
_entity_poly.entity_id
_entity_poly.type
_entity_poly.pdbx_seq_one_letter_code
_entity_poly.pdbx_strand_id
1 'polypeptide(L)'
;ASNCGGLNGVELDEIAQKICSHIFDGVKTSELDELTGRLAASMVTSHPDYGVLASRIVISNHQKNTLNTFSDKMMLLYHNTECLSNEFYTNLKKYKNQIDKHIDYNKDFSYDYFAFKTLERAYLLKIKTKIIERPQDMLMRVSLFLHGNTGIDKVLQCYDLLSDKYFIHATPTLFHAGSPKSQLLSCFLIGTK
;
A
#
# COMPACT_ATOMS: atom_id res chain seq x y z
N ALA A 1 -21.65 5.82 0.90
CA ALA A 1 -22.52 5.10 -0.07
C ALA A 1 -21.72 4.41 -1.18
N SER A 2 -20.66 5.02 -1.73
CA SER A 2 -19.88 4.44 -2.84
C SER A 2 -19.14 3.14 -2.48
N ASN A 3 -18.76 2.96 -1.22
CA ASN A 3 -18.01 1.78 -0.75
C ASN A 3 -18.90 0.57 -0.41
N CYS A 4 -20.24 0.73 -0.46
CA CYS A 4 -21.20 -0.31 -0.05
C CYS A 4 -21.75 -1.12 -1.24
N GLY A 5 -21.35 -0.83 -2.49
CA GLY A 5 -21.84 -1.53 -3.67
C GLY A 5 -21.62 -3.04 -3.59
N GLY A 6 -22.71 -3.82 -3.71
CA GLY A 6 -22.67 -5.29 -3.68
C GLY A 6 -22.57 -5.94 -2.29
N LEU A 7 -22.70 -5.17 -1.20
CA LEU A 7 -22.69 -5.68 0.18
C LEU A 7 -24.14 -5.76 0.69
N ASN A 8 -24.66 -6.98 0.86
CA ASN A 8 -26.06 -7.21 1.24
C ASN A 8 -26.23 -7.48 2.75
N GLY A 9 -25.15 -7.83 3.46
CA GLY A 9 -25.17 -8.17 4.88
C GLY A 9 -24.73 -7.05 5.82
N VAL A 10 -24.72 -5.78 5.35
CA VAL A 10 -24.24 -4.63 6.13
C VAL A 10 -25.41 -3.74 6.51
N GLU A 11 -25.63 -3.57 7.82
CA GLU A 11 -26.59 -2.60 8.37
C GLU A 11 -25.92 -1.24 8.53
N LEU A 12 -26.10 -0.37 7.52
CA LEU A 12 -25.45 0.94 7.49
C LEU A 12 -25.89 1.84 8.64
N ASP A 13 -27.14 1.75 9.07
CA ASP A 13 -27.68 2.56 10.17
C ASP A 13 -27.02 2.20 11.50
N GLU A 14 -26.70 0.94 11.73
CA GLU A 14 -25.98 0.52 12.93
C GLU A 14 -24.56 1.11 12.98
N ILE A 15 -23.86 1.07 11.86
CA ILE A 15 -22.53 1.70 11.75
C ILE A 15 -22.63 3.21 11.98
N ALA A 16 -23.61 3.87 11.32
CA ALA A 16 -23.82 5.30 11.43
C ALA A 16 -24.08 5.72 12.88
N GLN A 17 -24.94 5.02 13.60
CA GLN A 17 -25.23 5.29 15.01
C GLN A 17 -23.98 5.15 15.89
N LYS A 18 -23.19 4.08 15.69
CA LYS A 18 -21.93 3.90 16.41
C LYS A 18 -20.91 5.00 16.11
N ILE A 19 -20.83 5.48 14.86
CA ILE A 19 -19.94 6.58 14.49
C ILE A 19 -20.40 7.88 15.13
N CYS A 20 -21.70 8.19 15.08
CA CYS A 20 -22.26 9.42 15.65
C CYS A 20 -21.91 9.61 17.13
N SER A 21 -21.82 8.53 17.90
CA SER A 21 -21.42 8.60 19.31
C SER A 21 -19.93 8.95 19.53
N HIS A 22 -19.10 8.93 18.48
CA HIS A 22 -17.67 9.23 18.54
C HIS A 22 -17.30 10.54 17.82
N ILE A 23 -18.27 11.24 17.23
CA ILE A 23 -18.02 12.50 16.56
C ILE A 23 -17.90 13.62 17.62
N PHE A 24 -16.86 14.44 17.45
CA PHE A 24 -16.64 15.65 18.25
C PHE A 24 -16.32 16.81 17.31
N ASP A 25 -16.45 18.05 17.83
CA ASP A 25 -16.15 19.24 17.04
C ASP A 25 -14.67 19.28 16.61
N GLY A 26 -14.44 19.52 15.31
CA GLY A 26 -13.08 19.56 14.73
C GLY A 26 -12.51 18.22 14.31
N VAL A 27 -13.25 17.09 14.41
CA VAL A 27 -12.76 15.78 13.89
C VAL A 27 -12.49 15.84 12.38
N LYS A 28 -11.34 15.32 11.96
CA LYS A 28 -10.98 15.27 10.53
C LYS A 28 -11.71 14.14 9.82
N THR A 29 -12.05 14.36 8.55
CA THR A 29 -12.70 13.31 7.72
C THR A 29 -11.86 12.06 7.59
N SER A 30 -10.52 12.18 7.56
CA SER A 30 -9.60 11.04 7.55
C SER A 30 -9.64 10.22 8.85
N GLU A 31 -9.88 10.86 9.98
CA GLU A 31 -10.03 10.20 11.29
C GLU A 31 -11.39 9.48 11.37
N LEU A 32 -12.44 10.08 10.78
CA LEU A 32 -13.74 9.42 10.66
C LEU A 32 -13.68 8.19 9.75
N ASP A 33 -13.01 8.29 8.61
CA ASP A 33 -12.81 7.14 7.72
C ASP A 33 -12.05 6.02 8.45
N GLU A 34 -11.02 6.35 9.22
CA GLU A 34 -10.25 5.37 10.01
C GLU A 34 -11.08 4.73 11.13
N LEU A 35 -11.87 5.54 11.85
CA LEU A 35 -12.79 5.05 12.87
C LEU A 35 -13.85 4.12 12.27
N THR A 36 -14.44 4.53 11.15
CA THR A 36 -15.46 3.74 10.43
C THR A 36 -14.90 2.40 10.00
N GLY A 37 -13.67 2.39 9.44
CA GLY A 37 -13.00 1.15 9.04
C GLY A 37 -12.76 0.22 10.22
N ARG A 38 -12.34 0.73 11.38
CA ARG A 38 -12.14 -0.09 12.59
C ARG A 38 -13.45 -0.64 13.14
N LEU A 39 -14.50 0.17 13.18
CA LEU A 39 -15.82 -0.27 13.63
C LEU A 39 -16.39 -1.36 12.72
N ALA A 40 -16.32 -1.16 11.39
CA ALA A 40 -16.73 -2.18 10.44
C ALA A 40 -15.92 -3.48 10.62
N ALA A 41 -14.59 -3.38 10.80
CA ALA A 41 -13.74 -4.55 11.03
C ALA A 41 -14.10 -5.31 12.32
N SER A 42 -14.54 -4.61 13.37
CA SER A 42 -14.99 -5.26 14.62
C SER A 42 -16.30 -6.03 14.47
N MET A 43 -17.10 -5.72 13.44
CA MET A 43 -18.40 -6.35 13.17
C MET A 43 -18.30 -7.56 12.21
N VAL A 44 -17.10 -7.94 11.81
CA VAL A 44 -16.86 -9.09 10.90
C VAL A 44 -17.46 -10.40 11.41
N THR A 45 -17.56 -10.56 12.72
CA THR A 45 -18.18 -11.72 13.35
C THR A 45 -19.70 -11.79 13.13
N SER A 46 -20.36 -10.65 12.88
CA SER A 46 -21.79 -10.59 12.57
C SER A 46 -22.05 -10.95 11.10
N HIS A 47 -21.24 -10.40 10.17
CA HIS A 47 -21.30 -10.74 8.75
C HIS A 47 -19.97 -10.45 8.04
N PRO A 48 -19.49 -11.34 7.12
CA PRO A 48 -18.21 -11.15 6.40
C PRO A 48 -18.13 -9.84 5.59
N ASP A 49 -19.25 -9.34 5.07
CA ASP A 49 -19.32 -8.11 4.29
C ASP A 49 -18.80 -6.87 5.05
N TYR A 50 -18.86 -6.89 6.39
CA TYR A 50 -18.27 -5.82 7.20
C TYR A 50 -16.74 -5.75 7.03
N GLY A 51 -16.08 -6.89 6.85
CA GLY A 51 -14.64 -6.93 6.54
C GLY A 51 -14.31 -6.32 5.19
N VAL A 52 -15.15 -6.59 4.18
CA VAL A 52 -15.02 -5.98 2.85
C VAL A 52 -15.26 -4.47 2.90
N LEU A 53 -16.27 -4.04 3.62
CA LEU A 53 -16.55 -2.61 3.83
C LEU A 53 -15.38 -1.93 4.53
N ALA A 54 -14.87 -2.53 5.60
CA ALA A 54 -13.73 -2.02 6.36
C ALA A 54 -12.50 -1.81 5.46
N SER A 55 -12.14 -2.80 4.65
CA SER A 55 -11.00 -2.71 3.73
C SER A 55 -11.20 -1.60 2.70
N ARG A 56 -12.37 -1.53 2.08
CA ARG A 56 -12.69 -0.48 1.09
C ARG A 56 -12.57 0.93 1.66
N ILE A 57 -13.03 1.15 2.89
CA ILE A 57 -12.97 2.46 3.55
C ILE A 57 -11.51 2.85 3.82
N VAL A 58 -10.73 1.98 4.47
CA VAL A 58 -9.35 2.33 4.83
C VAL A 58 -8.44 2.49 3.61
N ILE A 59 -8.62 1.67 2.57
CA ILE A 59 -7.87 1.80 1.32
C ILE A 59 -8.23 3.09 0.60
N SER A 60 -9.53 3.42 0.49
CA SER A 60 -9.99 4.69 -0.09
C SER A 60 -9.44 5.89 0.67
N ASN A 61 -9.46 5.85 2.02
CA ASN A 61 -8.89 6.90 2.86
C ASN A 61 -7.38 7.06 2.61
N HIS A 62 -6.65 5.95 2.55
CA HIS A 62 -5.22 5.96 2.26
C HIS A 62 -4.91 6.56 0.88
N GLN A 63 -5.67 6.16 -0.16
CA GLN A 63 -5.50 6.71 -1.51
C GLN A 63 -5.78 8.21 -1.59
N LYS A 64 -6.80 8.71 -0.88
CA LYS A 64 -7.08 10.17 -0.80
C LYS A 64 -5.95 10.97 -0.14
N ASN A 65 -5.21 10.36 0.79
CA ASN A 65 -4.15 11.01 1.55
C ASN A 65 -2.74 10.84 0.95
N THR A 66 -2.60 10.15 -0.19
CA THR A 66 -1.35 9.93 -0.91
C THR A 66 -1.38 10.58 -2.30
N LEU A 67 -0.19 10.87 -2.88
CA LEU A 67 -0.08 11.37 -4.24
C LEU A 67 -0.63 10.36 -5.26
N ASN A 68 -0.99 10.85 -6.46
CA ASN A 68 -1.69 10.02 -7.44
C ASN A 68 -0.74 9.11 -8.25
N THR A 69 0.47 9.55 -8.57
CA THR A 69 1.39 8.80 -9.42
C THR A 69 2.50 8.14 -8.62
N PHE A 70 2.98 7.00 -9.09
CA PHE A 70 4.13 6.30 -8.51
C PHE A 70 5.38 7.19 -8.55
N SER A 71 5.65 7.79 -9.70
CA SER A 71 6.85 8.57 -9.89
C SER A 71 6.93 9.77 -8.96
N ASP A 72 5.84 10.49 -8.73
CA ASP A 72 5.84 11.64 -7.83
C ASP A 72 6.08 11.22 -6.38
N LYS A 73 5.52 10.07 -5.95
CA LYS A 73 5.77 9.50 -4.62
C LYS A 73 7.24 9.09 -4.44
N MET A 74 7.82 8.40 -5.43
CA MET A 74 9.22 7.98 -5.36
C MET A 74 10.19 9.17 -5.45
N MET A 75 9.89 10.19 -6.24
CA MET A 75 10.67 11.43 -6.26
C MET A 75 10.60 12.17 -4.92
N LEU A 76 9.41 12.24 -4.32
CA LEU A 76 9.23 12.83 -3.00
C LEU A 76 10.05 12.09 -1.93
N LEU A 77 10.04 10.74 -1.94
CA LEU A 77 10.83 9.90 -1.05
C LEU A 77 12.33 10.12 -1.28
N TYR A 78 12.79 10.11 -2.53
CA TYR A 78 14.20 10.30 -2.85
C TYR A 78 14.76 11.64 -2.36
N HIS A 79 14.00 12.74 -2.52
CA HIS A 79 14.48 14.08 -2.13
C HIS A 79 14.37 14.37 -0.64
N ASN A 80 13.51 13.65 0.11
CA ASN A 80 13.26 13.92 1.53
C ASN A 80 13.79 12.84 2.49
N THR A 81 14.34 11.75 1.93
CA THR A 81 14.86 10.63 2.73
C THR A 81 16.08 10.03 2.03
N GLU A 82 16.82 9.20 2.74
CA GLU A 82 17.93 8.40 2.17
C GLU A 82 17.49 6.97 1.82
N CYS A 83 16.18 6.73 1.73
CA CYS A 83 15.67 5.37 1.56
C CYS A 83 15.75 4.84 0.12
N LEU A 84 16.02 5.70 -0.88
CA LEU A 84 16.15 5.29 -2.27
C LEU A 84 17.54 5.62 -2.84
N SER A 85 18.09 4.69 -3.63
CA SER A 85 19.41 4.82 -4.25
C SER A 85 19.40 5.70 -5.50
N ASN A 86 20.58 6.25 -5.86
CA ASN A 86 20.74 7.00 -7.10
C ASN A 86 20.44 6.15 -8.35
N GLU A 87 20.80 4.87 -8.31
CA GLU A 87 20.54 3.93 -9.40
C GLU A 87 19.03 3.71 -9.58
N PHE A 88 18.30 3.48 -8.50
CA PHE A 88 16.84 3.38 -8.54
C PHE A 88 16.20 4.65 -9.12
N TYR A 89 16.65 5.81 -8.67
CA TYR A 89 16.16 7.10 -9.14
C TYR A 89 16.44 7.34 -10.63
N THR A 90 17.59 6.90 -11.13
CA THR A 90 17.93 6.97 -12.56
C THR A 90 16.98 6.11 -13.40
N ASN A 91 16.72 4.87 -12.96
CA ASN A 91 15.77 3.97 -13.62
C ASN A 91 14.33 4.52 -13.56
N LEU A 92 13.94 5.11 -12.42
CA LEU A 92 12.66 5.77 -12.28
C LEU A 92 12.46 6.88 -13.33
N LYS A 93 13.43 7.78 -13.47
CA LYS A 93 13.37 8.86 -14.47
C LYS A 93 13.26 8.34 -15.90
N LYS A 94 14.00 7.28 -16.20
CA LYS A 94 14.02 6.64 -17.51
C LYS A 94 12.65 6.06 -17.90
N TYR A 95 11.94 5.46 -16.96
CA TYR A 95 10.72 4.69 -17.21
C TYR A 95 9.43 5.34 -16.66
N LYS A 96 9.52 6.55 -16.10
CA LYS A 96 8.42 7.26 -15.41
C LYS A 96 7.07 7.11 -16.09
N ASN A 97 6.97 7.50 -17.37
CA ASN A 97 5.68 7.57 -18.07
C ASN A 97 5.05 6.18 -18.32
N GLN A 98 5.90 5.16 -18.54
CA GLN A 98 5.46 3.80 -18.77
C GLN A 98 4.94 3.17 -17.48
N ILE A 99 5.66 3.38 -16.38
CA ILE A 99 5.29 2.88 -15.05
C ILE A 99 3.99 3.54 -14.56
N ASP A 100 3.92 4.87 -14.58
CA ASP A 100 2.76 5.61 -14.09
C ASP A 100 1.47 5.25 -14.84
N LYS A 101 1.58 4.92 -16.13
CA LYS A 101 0.44 4.49 -16.96
C LYS A 101 0.03 3.04 -16.72
N HIS A 102 0.98 2.19 -16.28
CA HIS A 102 0.76 0.75 -16.14
C HIS A 102 0.16 0.35 -14.79
N ILE A 103 0.44 1.10 -13.73
CA ILE A 103 -0.04 0.77 -12.39
C ILE A 103 -1.56 0.94 -12.29
N ASP A 104 -2.24 -0.14 -11.88
CA ASP A 104 -3.67 -0.11 -11.56
C ASP A 104 -3.87 -0.09 -10.03
N TYR A 105 -4.16 1.08 -9.49
CA TYR A 105 -4.43 1.26 -8.06
C TYR A 105 -5.76 0.65 -7.59
N ASN A 106 -6.65 0.22 -8.49
CA ASN A 106 -7.85 -0.52 -8.08
C ASN A 106 -7.48 -1.88 -7.49
N LYS A 107 -6.33 -2.44 -7.86
CA LYS A 107 -5.83 -3.69 -7.30
C LYS A 107 -5.50 -3.59 -5.80
N ASP A 108 -5.33 -2.38 -5.23
CA ASP A 108 -5.22 -2.20 -3.78
C ASP A 108 -6.45 -2.75 -3.04
N PHE A 109 -7.65 -2.63 -3.63
CA PHE A 109 -8.90 -3.14 -3.05
C PHE A 109 -9.01 -4.67 -2.99
N SER A 110 -8.02 -5.38 -3.51
CA SER A 110 -7.90 -6.84 -3.38
C SER A 110 -7.31 -7.30 -2.03
N TYR A 111 -6.83 -6.38 -1.20
CA TYR A 111 -6.40 -6.67 0.16
C TYR A 111 -7.56 -6.58 1.13
N ASP A 112 -7.62 -7.51 2.09
CA ASP A 112 -8.53 -7.38 3.22
C ASP A 112 -8.05 -6.31 4.22
N TYR A 113 -8.89 -6.00 5.21
CA TYR A 113 -8.58 -4.98 6.22
C TYR A 113 -7.27 -5.28 6.97
N PHE A 114 -7.09 -6.54 7.40
CA PHE A 114 -5.94 -6.93 8.22
C PHE A 114 -4.64 -6.89 7.40
N ALA A 115 -4.66 -7.44 6.18
CA ALA A 115 -3.51 -7.41 5.28
C ALA A 115 -3.12 -5.96 4.95
N PHE A 116 -4.09 -5.11 4.60
CA PHE A 116 -3.83 -3.71 4.31
C PHE A 116 -3.22 -2.96 5.51
N LYS A 117 -3.80 -3.11 6.71
CA LYS A 117 -3.26 -2.48 7.94
C LYS A 117 -1.86 -2.99 8.30
N THR A 118 -1.56 -4.23 7.98
CA THR A 118 -0.21 -4.80 8.15
C THR A 118 0.78 -4.14 7.20
N LEU A 119 0.43 -4.00 5.91
CA LEU A 119 1.26 -3.29 4.93
C LEU A 119 1.47 -1.83 5.34
N GLU A 120 0.41 -1.12 5.69
CA GLU A 120 0.45 0.28 6.11
C GLU A 120 1.36 0.50 7.32
N ARG A 121 1.27 -0.38 8.33
CA ARG A 121 2.06 -0.26 9.55
C ARG A 121 3.54 -0.54 9.34
N ALA A 122 3.88 -1.60 8.59
CA ALA A 122 5.21 -2.19 8.60
C ALA A 122 5.96 -2.10 7.26
N TYR A 123 5.28 -2.05 6.11
CA TYR A 123 5.92 -2.26 4.82
C TYR A 123 6.02 -1.02 3.93
N LEU A 124 4.99 -0.17 3.95
CA LEU A 124 4.93 1.00 3.08
C LEU A 124 5.89 2.10 3.54
N LEU A 125 6.63 2.68 2.59
CA LEU A 125 7.61 3.73 2.89
C LEU A 125 6.93 5.02 3.36
N LYS A 126 7.63 5.69 4.29
CA LYS A 126 7.14 6.86 5.03
C LYS A 126 8.16 7.99 4.98
N ILE A 127 7.65 9.21 5.06
CA ILE A 127 8.46 10.38 5.41
C ILE A 127 8.05 10.78 6.84
N LYS A 128 8.94 10.59 7.81
CA LYS A 128 8.63 10.71 9.25
C LYS A 128 7.47 9.75 9.61
N THR A 129 6.32 10.29 9.97
CA THR A 129 5.11 9.52 10.31
C THR A 129 4.12 9.37 9.16
N LYS A 130 4.29 10.15 8.07
CA LYS A 130 3.36 10.14 6.95
C LYS A 130 3.72 9.04 5.96
N ILE A 131 2.77 8.14 5.69
CA ILE A 131 2.91 7.08 4.68
C ILE A 131 2.80 7.72 3.29
N ILE A 132 3.69 7.35 2.39
CA ILE A 132 3.77 7.88 1.03
C ILE A 132 3.38 6.82 0.00
N GLU A 133 3.82 5.56 0.20
CA GLU A 133 3.52 4.46 -0.72
C GLU A 133 2.10 3.93 -0.54
N ARG A 134 1.55 3.42 -1.64
CA ARG A 134 0.40 2.50 -1.67
C ARG A 134 0.91 1.07 -1.86
N PRO A 135 0.10 0.02 -1.61
CA PRO A 135 0.53 -1.36 -1.85
C PRO A 135 1.06 -1.61 -3.26
N GLN A 136 0.40 -1.10 -4.30
CA GLN A 136 0.87 -1.23 -5.67
C GLN A 136 2.19 -0.50 -5.94
N ASP A 137 2.45 0.61 -5.24
CA ASP A 137 3.76 1.30 -5.33
C ASP A 137 4.88 0.44 -4.76
N MET A 138 4.66 -0.23 -3.63
CA MET A 138 5.64 -1.14 -3.04
C MET A 138 6.02 -2.25 -4.02
N LEU A 139 5.03 -2.88 -4.68
CA LEU A 139 5.26 -3.94 -5.66
C LEU A 139 6.02 -3.42 -6.89
N MET A 140 5.66 -2.22 -7.39
CA MET A 140 6.37 -1.59 -8.50
C MET A 140 7.80 -1.18 -8.11
N ARG A 141 8.02 -0.67 -6.88
CA ARG A 141 9.36 -0.35 -6.38
C ARG A 141 10.26 -1.57 -6.36
N VAL A 142 9.75 -2.71 -5.88
CA VAL A 142 10.48 -3.98 -5.90
C VAL A 142 10.83 -4.40 -7.33
N SER A 143 9.87 -4.35 -8.24
CA SER A 143 10.05 -4.74 -9.64
C SER A 143 11.05 -3.84 -10.36
N LEU A 144 10.97 -2.52 -10.15
CA LEU A 144 11.89 -1.55 -10.72
C LEU A 144 13.31 -1.73 -10.17
N PHE A 145 13.45 -2.00 -8.89
CA PHE A 145 14.77 -2.24 -8.27
C PHE A 145 15.43 -3.50 -8.84
N LEU A 146 14.69 -4.60 -8.95
CA LEU A 146 15.23 -5.89 -9.38
C LEU A 146 15.54 -5.92 -10.89
N HIS A 147 14.72 -5.26 -11.71
CA HIS A 147 14.76 -5.39 -13.16
C HIS A 147 14.99 -4.09 -13.94
N GLY A 148 15.18 -2.95 -13.28
CA GLY A 148 15.33 -1.65 -13.95
C GLY A 148 16.49 -1.58 -14.96
N ASN A 149 17.57 -2.32 -14.72
CA ASN A 149 18.71 -2.41 -15.63
C ASN A 149 18.51 -3.41 -16.78
N THR A 150 17.53 -4.30 -16.68
CA THR A 150 17.28 -5.32 -17.72
C THR A 150 16.24 -4.87 -18.76
N GLY A 151 15.54 -3.78 -18.49
CA GLY A 151 14.55 -3.18 -19.39
C GLY A 151 13.14 -3.12 -18.79
N ILE A 152 12.34 -2.19 -19.34
CA ILE A 152 11.00 -1.91 -18.83
C ILE A 152 10.07 -3.13 -18.90
N ASP A 153 10.15 -3.94 -19.96
CA ASP A 153 9.26 -5.09 -20.13
C ASP A 153 9.40 -6.08 -18.98
N LYS A 154 10.63 -6.29 -18.48
CA LYS A 154 10.88 -7.15 -17.32
C LYS A 154 10.36 -6.54 -16.01
N VAL A 155 10.46 -5.24 -15.87
CA VAL A 155 9.88 -4.50 -14.72
C VAL A 155 8.37 -4.69 -14.68
N LEU A 156 7.69 -4.45 -15.81
CA LEU A 156 6.23 -4.56 -15.89
C LEU A 156 5.77 -6.01 -15.72
N GLN A 157 6.45 -6.98 -16.34
CA GLN A 157 6.16 -8.39 -16.16
C GLN A 157 6.26 -8.83 -14.68
N CYS A 158 7.34 -8.42 -13.99
CA CYS A 158 7.51 -8.73 -12.57
C CYS A 158 6.40 -8.08 -11.72
N TYR A 159 6.09 -6.81 -11.99
CA TYR A 159 5.01 -6.11 -11.31
C TYR A 159 3.66 -6.81 -11.51
N ASP A 160 3.31 -7.20 -12.72
CA ASP A 160 2.04 -7.88 -13.01
C ASP A 160 1.92 -9.18 -12.21
N LEU A 161 2.96 -10.00 -12.19
CA LEU A 161 2.98 -11.25 -11.44
C LEU A 161 2.83 -11.03 -9.93
N LEU A 162 3.46 -9.99 -9.38
CA LEU A 162 3.33 -9.62 -7.96
C LEU A 162 1.94 -9.06 -7.66
N SER A 163 1.46 -8.16 -8.51
CA SER A 163 0.18 -7.47 -8.36
C SER A 163 -1.01 -8.43 -8.49
N ASP A 164 -0.90 -9.43 -9.37
CA ASP A 164 -1.89 -10.49 -9.56
C ASP A 164 -1.72 -11.65 -8.55
N LYS A 165 -0.80 -11.49 -7.58
CA LYS A 165 -0.59 -12.44 -6.46
C LYS A 165 -0.14 -13.85 -6.87
N TYR A 166 0.56 -13.99 -8.01
CA TYR A 166 1.17 -15.27 -8.37
C TYR A 166 2.29 -15.66 -7.40
N PHE A 167 3.02 -14.69 -6.89
CA PHE A 167 4.01 -14.85 -5.83
C PHE A 167 4.21 -13.55 -5.05
N ILE A 168 4.93 -13.62 -3.94
CA ILE A 168 5.36 -12.47 -3.16
C ILE A 168 6.81 -12.69 -2.71
N HIS A 169 7.59 -11.61 -2.68
CA HIS A 169 8.94 -11.65 -2.13
C HIS A 169 8.92 -11.70 -0.59
N ALA A 170 10.01 -12.24 -0.03
CA ALA A 170 10.22 -12.21 1.42
C ALA A 170 10.33 -10.78 1.95
N THR A 171 10.01 -10.62 3.22
CA THR A 171 10.02 -9.34 3.95
C THR A 171 11.25 -8.47 3.71
N PRO A 172 12.51 -9.00 3.74
CA PRO A 172 13.70 -8.17 3.49
C PRO A 172 13.71 -7.52 2.11
N THR A 173 13.25 -8.24 1.08
CA THR A 173 13.13 -7.70 -0.27
C THR A 173 12.08 -6.57 -0.33
N LEU A 174 10.90 -6.79 0.28
CA LEU A 174 9.85 -5.78 0.32
C LEU A 174 10.27 -4.51 1.06
N PHE A 175 11.08 -4.64 2.12
CA PHE A 175 11.57 -3.51 2.91
C PHE A 175 12.71 -2.75 2.23
N HIS A 176 13.69 -3.45 1.68
CA HIS A 176 14.95 -2.85 1.29
C HIS A 176 15.12 -2.65 -0.22
N ALA A 177 14.21 -3.18 -1.06
CA ALA A 177 14.28 -2.94 -2.49
C ALA A 177 14.23 -1.44 -2.80
N GLY A 178 15.22 -0.96 -3.56
CA GLY A 178 15.41 0.45 -3.89
C GLY A 178 16.38 1.19 -2.97
N SER A 179 16.73 0.65 -1.80
CA SER A 179 17.61 1.33 -0.86
C SER A 179 19.09 1.30 -1.29
N PRO A 180 19.92 2.27 -0.85
CA PRO A 180 21.35 2.32 -1.17
C PRO A 180 22.14 1.13 -0.62
N LYS A 181 21.69 0.56 0.50
CA LYS A 181 22.32 -0.60 1.17
C LYS A 181 21.27 -1.70 1.30
N SER A 182 20.78 -2.18 0.15
CA SER A 182 19.74 -3.19 0.11
C SER A 182 20.24 -4.54 0.63
N GLN A 183 19.55 -5.08 1.62
CA GLN A 183 19.74 -6.45 2.09
C GLN A 183 18.47 -7.24 1.78
N LEU A 184 18.57 -8.16 0.81
CA LEU A 184 17.40 -8.87 0.30
C LEU A 184 17.25 -10.29 0.88
N LEU A 185 18.28 -10.80 1.56
CA LEU A 185 18.28 -12.14 2.13
C LEU A 185 17.62 -12.15 3.51
N SER A 186 16.83 -13.18 3.77
CA SER A 186 16.17 -13.41 5.06
C SER A 186 16.96 -14.30 6.01
N CYS A 187 17.93 -15.07 5.49
CA CYS A 187 18.70 -16.04 6.26
C CYS A 187 20.19 -15.90 5.98
N PHE A 188 20.99 -16.09 7.02
CA PHE A 188 22.46 -16.05 6.96
C PHE A 188 23.03 -17.28 7.64
N LEU A 189 24.04 -17.90 7.04
CA LEU A 189 24.83 -18.94 7.68
C LEU A 189 26.05 -18.31 8.36
N ILE A 190 26.16 -18.49 9.66
CA ILE A 190 27.30 -18.02 10.45
C ILE A 190 28.09 -19.26 10.89
N GLY A 191 29.32 -19.38 10.38
CA GLY A 191 30.28 -20.39 10.86
C GLY A 191 30.84 -19.98 12.22
N THR A 192 30.70 -20.84 13.22
CA THR A 192 31.43 -20.69 14.50
C THR A 192 32.75 -21.49 14.39
N LYS A 193 33.87 -20.84 14.74
CA LYS A 193 35.18 -21.51 14.90
C LYS A 193 35.28 -22.06 16.30
#